data_102f33b6428a573b9c961118870d8ef9
#
_entry.id   102f33b6428a573b9c961118870d8ef9
#
_cell.length_a   1.000
_cell.length_b   1.000
_cell.length_c   1.000
_cell.angle_alpha   90.00
_cell.angle_beta   90.00
_cell.angle_gamma   90.00
#
_symmetry.space_group_name_H-M   'P 1'
#
loop_
_entity.id
_entity.type
_entity.pdbx_description
1 polymer ?
#
loop_
_entity_poly.entity_id
_entity_poly.type
_entity_poly.pdbx_seq_one_letter_code
_entity_poly.pdbx_strand_id
1 'polypeptide(L)'
;MSKYNVMRWNCNKGGPGANCFNKKCRPKIEVFCDCFPRGISFGDVDGIVEINACGLMLEWKSNTEKLKYGQVTMYKNLSLLGILSIIHVVGNAETMKVTHMGTIFHGVQSSLFPATLDDVKDKIRQWVKLAEERKLYVPITW
;
A
#
# COMPACT_ATOMS: atom_id res chain seq x y z
N MET A 1 -15.65 -20.80 -0.26
CA MET A 1 -14.27 -20.63 0.18
C MET A 1 -13.67 -19.39 -0.46
N SER A 2 -13.06 -18.54 0.30
CA SER A 2 -12.40 -17.37 -0.25
C SER A 2 -11.30 -17.80 -1.22
N LYS A 3 -11.24 -17.17 -2.39
CA LYS A 3 -10.10 -17.34 -3.30
C LYS A 3 -8.81 -16.73 -2.76
N TYR A 4 -8.90 -16.00 -1.67
CA TYR A 4 -7.75 -15.39 -1.01
C TYR A 4 -7.20 -16.35 0.04
N ASN A 5 -5.94 -16.66 -0.04
CA ASN A 5 -5.31 -17.60 0.89
C ASN A 5 -4.79 -16.86 2.13
N VAL A 6 -5.71 -16.37 2.95
CA VAL A 6 -5.36 -15.63 4.19
C VAL A 6 -4.73 -16.54 5.25
N MET A 7 -4.92 -17.85 5.16
CA MET A 7 -4.39 -18.78 6.15
C MET A 7 -2.87 -18.87 6.16
N ARG A 8 -2.22 -18.53 5.07
CA ARG A 8 -0.75 -18.54 4.99
C ARG A 8 -0.08 -17.51 5.87
N TRP A 9 -0.82 -16.49 6.27
CA TRP A 9 -0.29 -15.35 7.03
C TRP A 9 -0.56 -15.47 8.52
N ASN A 10 -1.20 -16.56 8.96
CA ASN A 10 -1.54 -16.76 10.35
C ASN A 10 -0.32 -17.24 11.15
N CYS A 11 0.28 -16.34 11.91
CA CYS A 11 1.44 -16.65 12.74
C CYS A 11 1.12 -17.50 13.97
N ASN A 12 -0.14 -17.64 14.34
CA ASN A 12 -0.55 -18.40 15.53
C ASN A 12 -0.88 -19.85 15.21
N LYS A 13 -0.88 -20.25 13.97
CA LYS A 13 -1.15 -21.63 13.56
C LYS A 13 -0.01 -22.53 14.05
N GLY A 14 -0.33 -23.52 14.86
CA GLY A 14 0.66 -24.42 15.45
C GLY A 14 1.31 -23.89 16.72
N GLY A 15 0.74 -22.86 17.35
CA GLY A 15 1.23 -22.23 18.57
C GLY A 15 2.06 -20.98 18.33
N PRO A 16 2.32 -20.19 19.40
CA PRO A 16 3.03 -18.93 19.29
C PRO A 16 4.40 -19.08 18.64
N GLY A 17 4.59 -18.45 17.48
CA GLY A 17 5.86 -18.42 16.77
C GLY A 17 6.31 -19.71 16.08
N ALA A 18 5.58 -20.83 16.23
CA ALA A 18 6.03 -22.13 15.74
C ALA A 18 6.16 -22.18 14.21
N ASN A 19 5.19 -21.65 13.47
CA ASN A 19 5.20 -21.58 12.00
C ASN A 19 4.89 -20.18 11.51
N CYS A 20 5.30 -19.16 12.27
CA CYS A 20 5.03 -17.77 11.92
C CYS A 20 5.75 -17.40 10.63
N PHE A 21 4.99 -16.94 9.65
CA PHE A 21 5.52 -16.44 8.39
C PHE A 21 6.56 -15.34 8.60
N ASN A 22 6.27 -14.37 9.48
CA ASN A 22 7.18 -13.27 9.75
C ASN A 22 8.51 -13.71 10.31
N LYS A 23 8.53 -14.79 11.10
CA LYS A 23 9.76 -15.29 11.70
C LYS A 23 10.59 -16.12 10.73
N LYS A 24 9.94 -16.99 9.94
CA LYS A 24 10.63 -18.00 9.12
C LYS A 24 10.73 -17.64 7.65
N CYS A 25 9.74 -16.94 7.11
CA CYS A 25 9.62 -16.72 5.68
C CYS A 25 9.79 -15.25 5.27
N ARG A 26 9.55 -14.31 6.20
CA ARG A 26 9.77 -12.89 5.90
C ARG A 26 11.26 -12.58 5.98
N PRO A 27 11.88 -12.05 4.92
CA PRO A 27 13.27 -11.59 5.01
C PRO A 27 13.39 -10.44 6.01
N LYS A 28 14.49 -10.41 6.72
CA LYS A 28 14.78 -9.36 7.71
C LYS A 28 15.47 -8.20 6.99
N ILE A 29 14.66 -7.40 6.30
CA ILE A 29 15.14 -6.28 5.48
C ILE A 29 15.84 -5.20 6.30
N GLU A 30 15.65 -5.19 7.61
CA GLU A 30 16.31 -4.28 8.53
C GLU A 30 17.84 -4.43 8.51
N VAL A 31 18.36 -5.59 8.11
CA VAL A 31 19.82 -5.80 8.02
C VAL A 31 20.49 -4.91 6.96
N PHE A 32 19.72 -4.33 6.06
CA PHE A 32 20.22 -3.45 5.01
C PHE A 32 20.23 -1.97 5.40
N CYS A 33 19.85 -1.64 6.64
CA CYS A 33 19.70 -0.25 7.06
C CYS A 33 21.01 0.56 6.99
N ASP A 34 22.14 -0.10 7.14
CA ASP A 34 23.48 0.54 7.06
C ASP A 34 23.91 0.85 5.63
N CYS A 35 23.19 0.33 4.63
CA CYS A 35 23.45 0.66 3.23
C CYS A 35 22.91 2.03 2.81
N PHE A 36 22.04 2.63 3.62
CA PHE A 36 21.34 3.87 3.28
C PHE A 36 21.76 5.01 4.21
N PRO A 37 21.77 6.27 3.72
CA PRO A 37 22.09 7.40 4.54
C PRO A 37 20.89 7.85 5.39
N ARG A 38 21.16 8.63 6.44
CA ARG A 38 20.18 9.41 7.22
C ARG A 38 19.00 8.61 7.78
N GLY A 39 19.22 7.34 8.15
CA GLY A 39 18.17 6.51 8.70
C GLY A 39 17.12 6.04 7.68
N ILE A 40 17.41 6.19 6.40
CA ILE A 40 16.57 5.62 5.34
C ILE A 40 16.64 4.09 5.43
N SER A 41 15.53 3.43 5.24
CA SER A 41 15.44 1.96 5.26
C SER A 41 14.34 1.47 4.33
N PHE A 42 14.39 0.18 4.01
CA PHE A 42 13.27 -0.44 3.30
C PHE A 42 11.99 -0.37 4.14
N GLY A 43 10.87 -0.14 3.48
CA GLY A 43 9.55 -0.30 4.07
C GLY A 43 8.83 -1.50 3.48
N ASP A 44 7.79 -1.94 4.17
CA ASP A 44 6.90 -2.97 3.68
C ASP A 44 5.85 -2.37 2.74
N VAL A 45 5.41 -3.17 1.77
CA VAL A 45 4.32 -2.84 0.86
C VAL A 45 3.20 -3.85 1.06
N ASP A 46 2.01 -3.39 1.41
CA ASP A 46 0.87 -4.29 1.62
C ASP A 46 0.36 -4.89 0.32
N GLY A 47 0.40 -4.12 -0.75
CA GLY A 47 0.09 -4.62 -2.09
C GLY A 47 0.60 -3.67 -3.15
N ILE A 48 0.94 -4.21 -4.31
CA ILE A 48 1.32 -3.42 -5.48
C ILE A 48 0.88 -4.13 -6.76
N VAL A 49 0.44 -3.35 -7.72
CA VAL A 49 0.05 -3.85 -9.04
C VAL A 49 0.57 -2.88 -10.11
N GLU A 50 0.81 -3.40 -11.30
CA GLU A 50 1.29 -2.61 -12.43
C GLU A 50 0.38 -2.78 -13.65
N ILE A 51 0.06 -1.67 -14.32
CA ILE A 51 -0.61 -1.63 -15.62
C ILE A 51 0.03 -0.52 -16.45
N ASN A 52 0.50 -0.84 -17.62
CA ASN A 52 1.08 0.11 -18.59
C ASN A 52 2.18 1.00 -17.99
N ALA A 53 3.08 0.40 -17.22
CA ALA A 53 4.18 1.08 -16.52
C ALA A 53 3.72 2.03 -15.40
N CYS A 54 2.46 1.96 -15.00
CA CYS A 54 1.95 2.66 -13.82
C CYS A 54 1.73 1.66 -12.69
N GLY A 55 2.11 2.04 -11.48
CA GLY A 55 1.92 1.23 -10.28
C GLY A 55 0.83 1.79 -9.38
N LEU A 56 0.11 0.90 -8.73
CA LEU A 56 -0.79 1.23 -7.64
C LEU A 56 -0.35 0.48 -6.39
N MET A 57 -0.06 1.22 -5.33
CA MET A 57 0.27 0.65 -4.03
C MET A 57 -0.91 0.75 -3.08
N LEU A 58 -1.08 -0.28 -2.30
CA LEU A 58 -2.03 -0.33 -1.20
C LEU A 58 -1.28 -0.20 0.13
N GLU A 59 -1.72 0.73 0.97
CA GLU A 59 -1.30 0.85 2.36
C GLU A 59 -2.49 0.63 3.26
N TRP A 60 -2.43 -0.42 4.08
CA TRP A 60 -3.52 -0.80 4.98
C TRP A 60 -3.18 -0.43 6.41
N LYS A 61 -4.10 0.24 7.09
CA LYS A 61 -4.01 0.57 8.52
C LYS A 61 -5.25 0.07 9.26
N SER A 62 -5.07 -0.35 10.51
CA SER A 62 -6.15 -0.85 11.35
C SER A 62 -6.98 0.26 12.01
N ASN A 63 -6.48 1.50 12.00
CA ASN A 63 -7.13 2.65 12.62
C ASN A 63 -6.89 3.92 11.79
N THR A 64 -7.55 5.01 12.18
CA THR A 64 -7.47 6.29 11.48
C THR A 64 -6.23 7.12 11.84
N GLU A 65 -5.22 6.53 12.45
CA GLU A 65 -3.96 7.23 12.70
C GLU A 65 -3.35 7.72 11.40
N LYS A 66 -2.73 8.89 11.49
CA LYS A 66 -2.01 9.46 10.35
C LYS A 66 -0.85 8.58 9.95
N LEU A 67 -0.57 8.51 8.67
CA LEU A 67 0.66 7.92 8.18
C LEU A 67 1.86 8.66 8.79
N LYS A 68 2.93 7.93 9.05
CA LYS A 68 4.18 8.54 9.55
C LYS A 68 4.70 9.52 8.52
N TYR A 69 5.33 10.61 9.02
CA TYR A 69 5.88 11.66 8.16
C TYR A 69 6.77 11.11 7.04
N GLY A 70 7.67 10.16 7.37
CA GLY A 70 8.55 9.54 6.38
C GLY A 70 7.79 8.76 5.30
N GLN A 71 6.71 8.07 5.65
CA GLN A 71 5.85 7.38 4.68
C GLN A 71 5.15 8.37 3.75
N VAL A 72 4.58 9.44 4.31
CA VAL A 72 3.90 10.46 3.52
C VAL A 72 4.86 11.12 2.54
N THR A 73 6.04 11.50 2.99
CA THR A 73 7.07 12.10 2.15
C THR A 73 7.47 11.17 1.01
N MET A 74 7.72 9.89 1.33
CA MET A 74 8.06 8.89 0.33
C MET A 74 6.95 8.74 -0.72
N TYR A 75 5.70 8.59 -0.28
CA TYR A 75 4.57 8.39 -1.18
C TYR A 75 4.30 9.61 -2.05
N LYS A 76 4.42 10.81 -1.48
CA LYS A 76 4.31 12.05 -2.27
C LYS A 76 5.37 12.13 -3.36
N ASN A 77 6.61 11.82 -3.00
CA ASN A 77 7.72 11.87 -3.97
C ASN A 77 7.58 10.79 -5.05
N LEU A 78 7.23 9.56 -4.67
CA LEU A 78 7.06 8.46 -5.63
C LEU A 78 5.86 8.67 -6.55
N SER A 79 4.83 9.37 -6.09
CA SER A 79 3.61 9.62 -6.88
C SER A 79 3.66 10.88 -7.73
N LEU A 80 4.72 11.68 -7.62
CA LEU A 80 4.77 13.02 -8.19
C LEU A 80 4.52 13.06 -9.71
N LEU A 81 5.08 12.12 -10.45
CA LEU A 81 4.93 12.05 -11.91
C LEU A 81 3.76 11.18 -12.38
N GLY A 82 2.93 10.69 -11.46
CA GLY A 82 1.79 9.85 -11.79
C GLY A 82 2.11 8.39 -12.13
N ILE A 83 3.38 8.01 -12.09
CA ILE A 83 3.79 6.61 -12.35
C ILE A 83 3.33 5.70 -11.21
N LEU A 84 3.44 6.16 -9.98
CA LEU A 84 2.96 5.44 -8.81
C LEU A 84 1.81 6.21 -8.15
N SER A 85 0.74 5.51 -7.83
CA SER A 85 -0.37 6.01 -7.04
C SER A 85 -0.52 5.18 -5.78
N ILE A 86 -1.01 5.77 -4.71
CA ILE A 86 -1.18 5.08 -3.44
C ILE A 86 -2.62 5.21 -2.96
N ILE A 87 -3.22 4.12 -2.54
CA ILE A 87 -4.49 4.10 -1.82
C ILE A 87 -4.21 3.70 -0.38
N HIS A 88 -4.59 4.58 0.54
CA HIS A 88 -4.54 4.33 1.98
C HIS A 88 -5.90 3.84 2.44
N VAL A 89 -5.98 2.64 2.96
CA VAL A 89 -7.22 2.01 3.43
C VAL A 89 -7.13 1.82 4.93
N VAL A 90 -8.23 2.14 5.61
CA VAL A 90 -8.40 1.86 7.05
C VAL A 90 -9.51 0.84 7.20
N GLY A 91 -9.21 -0.23 7.91
CA GLY A 91 -10.19 -1.28 8.14
C GLY A 91 -9.64 -2.47 8.91
N ASN A 92 -10.50 -3.44 9.10
CA ASN A 92 -10.15 -4.69 9.76
C ASN A 92 -9.59 -5.66 8.71
N ALA A 93 -8.30 -5.99 8.81
CA ALA A 93 -7.62 -6.85 7.84
C ALA A 93 -8.15 -8.30 7.85
N GLU A 94 -8.67 -8.76 8.98
CA GLU A 94 -9.20 -10.12 9.09
C GLU A 94 -10.54 -10.27 8.37
N THR A 95 -11.44 -9.32 8.58
CA THR A 95 -12.79 -9.35 7.98
C THR A 95 -12.87 -8.63 6.64
N MET A 96 -11.86 -7.83 6.30
CA MET A 96 -11.83 -6.92 5.16
C MET A 96 -12.91 -5.83 5.22
N LYS A 97 -13.42 -5.53 6.42
CA LYS A 97 -14.34 -4.43 6.61
C LYS A 97 -13.58 -3.11 6.59
N VAL A 98 -13.84 -2.29 5.60
CA VAL A 98 -13.25 -0.96 5.44
C VAL A 98 -14.13 0.09 6.11
N THR A 99 -13.50 1.08 6.72
CA THR A 99 -14.19 2.22 7.35
C THR A 99 -13.83 3.55 6.68
N HIS A 100 -12.59 3.70 6.22
CA HIS A 100 -12.08 4.93 5.62
C HIS A 100 -11.11 4.62 4.50
N MET A 101 -10.90 5.58 3.63
CA MET A 101 -9.83 5.55 2.66
C MET A 101 -9.29 6.95 2.38
N GLY A 102 -8.12 7.02 1.83
CA GLY A 102 -7.50 8.22 1.30
C GLY A 102 -6.63 7.86 0.11
N THR A 103 -6.15 8.86 -0.58
CA THR A 103 -5.33 8.67 -1.77
C THR A 103 -4.11 9.57 -1.75
N ILE A 104 -3.05 9.12 -2.42
CA ILE A 104 -1.90 9.97 -2.73
C ILE A 104 -1.66 9.85 -4.24
N PHE A 105 -1.99 10.91 -4.96
CA PHE A 105 -1.84 11.02 -6.41
C PHE A 105 -1.04 12.27 -6.75
N HIS A 106 -0.10 12.17 -7.68
CA HIS A 106 0.65 13.32 -8.20
C HIS A 106 1.23 14.20 -7.09
N GLY A 107 1.74 13.57 -6.03
CA GLY A 107 2.34 14.27 -4.91
C GLY A 107 1.36 14.86 -3.91
N VAL A 108 0.06 14.67 -4.10
CA VAL A 108 -0.98 15.25 -3.24
C VAL A 108 -1.66 14.17 -2.40
N GLN A 109 -1.63 14.34 -1.09
CA GLN A 109 -2.33 13.48 -0.14
C GLN A 109 -3.72 14.03 0.13
N SER A 110 -4.75 13.19 -0.05
CA SER A 110 -6.10 13.52 0.40
C SER A 110 -6.24 13.33 1.92
N SER A 111 -7.23 13.95 2.52
CA SER A 111 -7.67 13.53 3.87
C SER A 111 -8.30 12.14 3.80
N LEU A 112 -8.33 11.44 4.93
CA LEU A 112 -9.14 10.23 5.07
C LEU A 112 -10.62 10.61 5.03
N PHE A 113 -11.41 9.82 4.31
CA PHE A 113 -12.85 10.01 4.25
C PHE A 113 -13.55 8.67 4.47
N PRO A 114 -14.79 8.67 4.99
CA PRO A 114 -15.56 7.44 5.18
C PRO A 114 -15.72 6.70 3.86
N ALA A 115 -15.46 5.40 3.89
CA ALA A 115 -15.53 4.55 2.70
C ALA A 115 -15.81 3.11 3.08
N THR A 116 -16.36 2.38 2.13
CA THR A 116 -16.59 0.94 2.23
C THR A 116 -15.57 0.18 1.37
N LEU A 117 -15.56 -1.14 1.48
CA LEU A 117 -14.74 -1.97 0.60
C LEU A 117 -15.11 -1.75 -0.88
N ASP A 118 -16.40 -1.58 -1.18
CA ASP A 118 -16.84 -1.32 -2.56
C ASP A 118 -16.34 0.03 -3.07
N ASP A 119 -16.26 1.04 -2.20
CA ASP A 119 -15.68 2.34 -2.55
C ASP A 119 -14.19 2.21 -2.91
N VAL A 120 -13.45 1.39 -2.17
CA VAL A 120 -12.04 1.09 -2.48
C VAL A 120 -11.94 0.39 -3.84
N LYS A 121 -12.78 -0.60 -4.09
CA LYS A 121 -12.81 -1.30 -5.38
C LYS A 121 -13.14 -0.35 -6.53
N ASP A 122 -14.06 0.58 -6.34
CA ASP A 122 -14.41 1.56 -7.36
C ASP A 122 -13.24 2.52 -7.64
N LYS A 123 -12.52 2.92 -6.61
CA LYS A 123 -11.31 3.74 -6.77
C LYS A 123 -10.23 2.98 -7.55
N ILE A 124 -10.05 1.71 -7.26
CA ILE A 124 -9.12 0.85 -8.01
C ILE A 124 -9.54 0.76 -9.47
N ARG A 125 -10.83 0.57 -9.75
CA ARG A 125 -11.35 0.50 -11.13
C ARG A 125 -11.13 1.81 -11.89
N GLN A 126 -11.29 2.96 -11.23
CA GLN A 126 -10.98 4.28 -11.81
C GLN A 126 -9.50 4.37 -12.16
N TRP A 127 -8.62 3.93 -11.24
CA TRP A 127 -7.19 3.92 -11.49
C TRP A 127 -6.84 3.00 -12.68
N VAL A 128 -7.43 1.81 -12.74
CA VAL A 128 -7.22 0.86 -13.84
C VAL A 128 -7.57 1.51 -15.18
N LYS A 129 -8.71 2.16 -15.26
CA LYS A 129 -9.12 2.87 -16.49
C LYS A 129 -8.12 3.93 -16.90
N LEU A 130 -7.68 4.75 -15.96
CA LEU A 130 -6.68 5.79 -16.23
C LEU A 130 -5.34 5.20 -16.66
N ALA A 131 -4.91 4.10 -16.03
CA ALA A 131 -3.67 3.42 -16.38
C ALA A 131 -3.74 2.81 -17.78
N GLU A 132 -4.85 2.16 -18.14
CA GLU A 132 -5.06 1.59 -19.47
C GLU A 132 -5.12 2.66 -20.55
N GLU A 133 -5.71 3.81 -20.26
CA GLU A 133 -5.76 4.97 -21.15
C GLU A 133 -4.47 5.79 -21.14
N ARG A 134 -3.50 5.44 -20.30
CA ARG A 134 -2.23 6.15 -20.11
C ARG A 134 -2.40 7.61 -19.69
N LYS A 135 -3.43 7.89 -18.88
CA LYS A 135 -3.76 9.26 -18.43
C LYS A 135 -3.17 9.61 -17.07
N LEU A 136 -2.54 8.65 -16.36
CA LEU A 136 -1.90 8.89 -15.07
C LEU A 136 -0.53 9.56 -15.22
N TYR A 137 0.13 9.28 -16.31
CA TYR A 137 1.49 9.72 -16.56
C TYR A 137 1.53 11.21 -16.87
N VAL A 138 2.40 11.93 -16.16
CA VAL A 138 2.68 13.34 -16.43
C VAL A 138 3.95 13.41 -17.27
N PRO A 139 3.87 13.86 -18.54
CA PRO A 139 5.05 14.01 -19.37
C PRO A 139 6.05 14.96 -18.72
N ILE A 140 7.32 14.57 -18.69
CA ILE A 140 8.39 15.47 -18.28
C ILE A 140 8.67 16.40 -19.46
N THR A 141 8.45 17.68 -19.25
CA THR A 141 8.88 18.70 -20.21
C THR A 141 10.22 19.26 -19.75
N TRP A 142 11.21 19.12 -20.60
CA TRP A 142 12.57 19.63 -20.36
C TRP A 142 12.69 21.07 -20.86
#